data_daf8ae4b6697be0de7e11151d8c9df28
#
_entry.id   daf8ae4b6697be0de7e11151d8c9df28
#
_cell.length_a   1.000
_cell.length_b   1.000
_cell.length_c   1.000
_cell.angle_alpha   90.00
_cell.angle_beta   90.00
_cell.angle_gamma   90.00
#
_symmetry.space_group_name_H-M   'P 1'
#
loop_
_entity.id
_entity.type
_entity.pdbx_description
1 polymer ?
#
loop_
_entity_poly.entity_id
_entity_poly.type
_entity_poly.pdbx_seq_one_letter_code
_entity_poly.pdbx_strand_id
1 'polypeptide(L)'
;MEEKEINLAVSLFLKEYLENQGINVILTRESDVGLYSESSSNKKREDLNNRLEIINDTKVDFAVGIHQNSFTQSQYKGAQVFYYQGSEEGIKLAQSIQSQMIDGLDPTNTRTIKANTSYFLLENSTVPMVIVEAGFLSNPEECTLLSDVEYQKKVAENIGLGIMNYINEK
;
A
#
# COMPACT_ATOMS: atom_id res chain seq x y z
N MET A 1 -5.00 12.14 12.92
CA MET A 1 -4.92 10.67 12.73
C MET A 1 -3.50 10.31 12.35
N GLU A 2 -2.94 9.26 12.92
CA GLU A 2 -1.57 8.83 12.61
C GLU A 2 -1.55 7.96 11.34
N GLU A 3 -0.43 7.96 10.61
CA GLU A 3 -0.26 7.14 9.41
C GLU A 3 -0.66 5.67 9.62
N LYS A 4 -0.22 5.07 10.74
CA LYS A 4 -0.51 3.67 11.05
C LYS A 4 -2.01 3.35 11.18
N GLU A 5 -2.81 4.32 11.61
CA GLU A 5 -4.28 4.19 11.76
C GLU A 5 -4.95 4.23 10.39
N ILE A 6 -4.51 5.16 9.53
CA ILE A 6 -5.00 5.27 8.15
C ILE A 6 -4.64 4.01 7.36
N ASN A 7 -3.38 3.56 7.44
CA ASN A 7 -2.90 2.36 6.76
C ASN A 7 -3.73 1.12 7.16
N LEU A 8 -4.03 0.97 8.45
CA LEU A 8 -4.86 -0.14 8.93
C LEU A 8 -6.30 -0.03 8.42
N ALA A 9 -6.92 1.14 8.52
CA ALA A 9 -8.30 1.34 8.07
C ALA A 9 -8.45 1.06 6.57
N VAL A 10 -7.58 1.62 5.73
CA VAL A 10 -7.57 1.36 4.28
C VAL A 10 -7.34 -0.13 3.98
N SER A 11 -6.43 -0.79 4.70
CA SER A 11 -6.17 -2.22 4.50
C SER A 11 -7.38 -3.10 4.86
N LEU A 12 -8.11 -2.76 5.92
CA LEU A 12 -9.34 -3.47 6.31
C LEU A 12 -10.46 -3.29 5.27
N PHE A 13 -10.68 -2.06 4.78
CA PHE A 13 -11.64 -1.81 3.71
C PHE A 13 -11.24 -2.51 2.40
N LEU A 14 -9.95 -2.53 2.07
CA LEU A 14 -9.43 -3.24 0.89
C LEU A 14 -9.64 -4.75 1.01
N LYS A 15 -9.39 -5.32 2.19
CA LYS A 15 -9.68 -6.74 2.47
C LYS A 15 -11.14 -7.05 2.22
N GLU A 16 -12.06 -6.28 2.81
CA GLU A 16 -13.51 -6.46 2.63
C GLU A 16 -13.89 -6.38 1.15
N TYR A 17 -13.39 -5.36 0.44
CA TYR A 17 -13.65 -5.19 -0.99
C TYR A 17 -13.20 -6.42 -1.81
N LEU A 18 -11.97 -6.87 -1.64
CA LEU A 18 -11.39 -7.97 -2.40
C LEU A 18 -12.03 -9.33 -2.05
N GLU A 19 -12.33 -9.59 -0.76
CA GLU A 19 -13.00 -10.82 -0.34
C GLU A 19 -14.42 -10.92 -0.92
N ASN A 20 -15.13 -9.79 -1.05
CA ASN A 20 -16.41 -9.74 -1.76
C ASN A 20 -16.30 -10.03 -3.27
N GLN A 21 -15.10 -9.90 -3.85
CA GLN A 21 -14.79 -10.31 -5.23
C GLN A 21 -14.24 -11.75 -5.31
N GLY A 22 -14.22 -12.49 -4.21
CA GLY A 22 -13.74 -13.88 -4.17
C GLY A 22 -12.20 -14.01 -4.06
N ILE A 23 -11.48 -12.94 -3.75
CA ILE A 23 -10.04 -12.96 -3.53
C ILE A 23 -9.74 -13.27 -2.06
N ASN A 24 -8.86 -14.24 -1.81
CA ASN A 24 -8.39 -14.52 -0.46
C ASN A 24 -7.33 -13.48 -0.03
N VAL A 25 -7.57 -12.79 1.08
CA VAL A 25 -6.70 -11.71 1.57
C VAL A 25 -6.11 -12.05 2.93
N ILE A 26 -4.80 -11.98 3.03
CA ILE A 26 -4.04 -12.13 4.28
C ILE A 26 -3.48 -10.77 4.67
N LEU A 27 -3.81 -10.29 5.86
CA LEU A 27 -3.22 -9.07 6.41
C LEU A 27 -2.03 -9.41 7.31
N THR A 28 -0.99 -8.57 7.28
CA THR A 28 0.13 -8.71 8.22
C THR A 28 -0.24 -8.26 9.63
N ARG A 29 -1.29 -7.43 9.79
CA ARG A 29 -1.92 -7.09 11.07
C ARG A 29 -3.39 -6.73 10.87
N GLU A 30 -4.25 -7.02 11.83
CA GLU A 30 -5.69 -6.71 11.82
C GLU A 30 -6.10 -5.74 12.94
N SER A 31 -5.13 -5.27 13.72
CA SER A 31 -5.32 -4.32 14.83
C SER A 31 -4.13 -3.37 14.94
N ASP A 32 -4.21 -2.36 15.81
CA ASP A 32 -3.12 -1.41 16.04
C ASP A 32 -2.03 -2.02 16.94
N VAL A 33 -1.35 -3.02 16.40
CA VAL A 33 -0.22 -3.71 17.04
C VAL A 33 0.98 -3.73 16.09
N GLY A 34 2.18 -3.66 16.65
CA GLY A 34 3.42 -3.94 15.92
C GLY A 34 3.75 -5.43 15.99
N LEU A 35 4.42 -5.94 14.97
CA LEU A 35 4.86 -7.33 14.90
C LEU A 35 6.27 -7.47 15.52
N TYR A 36 6.42 -7.05 16.76
CA TYR A 36 7.70 -7.11 17.50
C TYR A 36 7.48 -7.45 18.97
N SER A 37 8.51 -7.99 19.59
CA SER A 37 8.55 -8.19 21.04
C SER A 37 8.79 -6.87 21.78
N GLU A 38 8.13 -6.64 22.92
CA GLU A 38 8.37 -5.47 23.75
C GLU A 38 9.83 -5.39 24.26
N SER A 39 10.51 -6.52 24.40
CA SER A 39 11.92 -6.62 24.77
C SER A 39 12.90 -6.40 23.60
N SER A 40 12.42 -6.19 22.39
CA SER A 40 13.28 -6.03 21.22
C SER A 40 14.13 -4.76 21.32
N SER A 41 15.43 -4.90 21.03
CA SER A 41 16.35 -3.77 20.93
C SER A 41 16.18 -2.96 19.63
N ASN A 42 15.52 -3.54 18.62
CA ASN A 42 15.23 -2.88 17.35
C ASN A 42 13.84 -3.30 16.83
N LYS A 43 12.82 -2.74 17.45
CA LYS A 43 11.40 -3.02 17.16
C LYS A 43 11.05 -2.84 15.67
N LYS A 44 11.57 -1.79 15.03
CA LYS A 44 11.32 -1.52 13.61
C LYS A 44 11.85 -2.64 12.72
N ARG A 45 13.06 -3.11 12.97
CA ARG A 45 13.66 -4.19 12.15
C ARG A 45 12.94 -5.51 12.37
N GLU A 46 12.58 -5.81 13.61
CA GLU A 46 11.82 -7.02 13.94
C GLU A 46 10.44 -7.00 13.28
N ASP A 47 9.71 -5.89 13.35
CA ASP A 47 8.42 -5.72 12.68
C ASP A 47 8.52 -5.96 11.16
N LEU A 48 9.51 -5.36 10.51
CA LEU A 48 9.72 -5.55 9.07
C LEU A 48 10.08 -7.00 8.71
N ASN A 49 10.93 -7.65 9.50
CA ASN A 49 11.28 -9.06 9.28
C ASN A 49 10.05 -9.97 9.43
N ASN A 50 9.24 -9.77 10.47
CA ASN A 50 8.04 -10.58 10.71
C ASN A 50 6.98 -10.37 9.62
N ARG A 51 6.84 -9.14 9.10
CA ARG A 51 5.99 -8.89 7.92
C ARG A 51 6.51 -9.60 6.68
N LEU A 52 7.83 -9.56 6.46
CA LEU A 52 8.46 -10.23 5.33
C LEU A 52 8.27 -11.74 5.41
N GLU A 53 8.39 -12.34 6.59
CA GLU A 53 8.14 -13.74 6.83
C GLU A 53 6.70 -14.11 6.47
N ILE A 54 5.70 -13.36 6.93
CA ILE A 54 4.30 -13.57 6.54
C ILE A 54 4.15 -13.52 5.01
N ILE A 55 4.73 -12.51 4.33
CA ILE A 55 4.62 -12.36 2.88
C ILE A 55 5.22 -13.57 2.15
N ASN A 56 6.41 -14.03 2.57
CA ASN A 56 7.16 -15.05 1.85
C ASN A 56 6.67 -16.47 2.16
N ASP A 57 6.14 -16.73 3.37
CA ASP A 57 5.75 -18.09 3.82
C ASP A 57 4.30 -18.44 3.46
N THR A 58 3.42 -17.45 3.25
CA THR A 58 1.98 -17.71 3.00
C THR A 58 1.65 -18.08 1.56
N LYS A 59 2.63 -18.16 0.67
CA LYS A 59 2.47 -18.52 -0.75
C LYS A 59 1.40 -17.68 -1.47
N VAL A 60 1.35 -16.40 -1.17
CA VAL A 60 0.46 -15.45 -1.86
C VAL A 60 0.96 -15.18 -3.29
N ASP A 61 0.07 -14.79 -4.19
CA ASP A 61 0.42 -14.49 -5.58
C ASP A 61 1.17 -13.15 -5.71
N PHE A 62 0.90 -12.20 -4.83
CA PHE A 62 1.53 -10.88 -4.73
C PHE A 62 1.23 -10.22 -3.40
N ALA A 63 1.92 -9.13 -3.09
CA ALA A 63 1.72 -8.34 -1.88
C ALA A 63 1.55 -6.84 -2.19
N VAL A 64 0.74 -6.15 -1.37
CA VAL A 64 0.51 -4.71 -1.47
C VAL A 64 0.70 -4.07 -0.10
N GLY A 65 1.67 -3.18 0.02
CA GLY A 65 1.85 -2.35 1.21
C GLY A 65 1.05 -1.05 1.08
N ILE A 66 0.30 -0.69 2.12
CA ILE A 66 -0.46 0.56 2.19
C ILE A 66 0.26 1.52 3.13
N HIS A 67 0.60 2.69 2.61
CA HIS A 67 1.34 3.74 3.29
C HIS A 67 0.79 5.13 2.96
N GLN A 68 1.23 6.11 3.75
CA GLN A 68 1.00 7.52 3.50
C GLN A 68 2.36 8.23 3.45
N ASN A 69 2.55 9.02 2.42
CA ASN A 69 3.80 9.75 2.21
C ASN A 69 3.90 10.96 3.14
N SER A 70 5.12 11.44 3.33
CA SER A 70 5.40 12.70 4.01
C SER A 70 6.66 13.34 3.44
N PHE A 71 6.64 14.65 3.27
CA PHE A 71 7.79 15.38 2.79
C PHE A 71 7.92 16.74 3.50
N THR A 72 9.13 17.31 3.54
CA THR A 72 9.38 18.58 4.22
C THR A 72 8.64 19.77 3.61
N GLN A 73 8.30 19.69 2.33
CA GLN A 73 7.59 20.74 1.58
C GLN A 73 6.14 20.31 1.41
N SER A 74 5.22 21.07 2.01
CA SER A 74 3.80 20.74 2.10
C SER A 74 3.03 20.84 0.77
N GLN A 75 3.61 21.43 -0.27
CA GLN A 75 2.98 21.49 -1.60
C GLN A 75 2.97 20.18 -2.37
N TYR A 76 3.80 19.20 -1.97
CA TYR A 76 3.79 17.87 -2.60
C TYR A 76 2.50 17.14 -2.28
N LYS A 77 1.88 16.58 -3.33
CA LYS A 77 0.64 15.81 -3.26
C LYS A 77 0.57 14.74 -4.36
N GLY A 78 -0.46 13.91 -4.29
CA GLY A 78 -0.78 12.88 -5.27
C GLY A 78 -0.28 11.49 -4.89
N ALA A 79 -1.16 10.51 -5.02
CA ALA A 79 -0.85 9.10 -4.80
C ALA A 79 0.25 8.62 -5.76
N GLN A 80 1.12 7.73 -5.28
CA GLN A 80 2.19 7.14 -6.07
C GLN A 80 2.46 5.70 -5.66
N VAL A 81 2.58 4.80 -6.64
CA VAL A 81 2.87 3.40 -6.40
C VAL A 81 4.33 3.09 -6.70
N PHE A 82 4.99 2.44 -5.74
CA PHE A 82 6.38 2.02 -5.83
C PHE A 82 6.48 0.52 -6.06
N TYR A 83 7.48 0.10 -6.84
CA TYR A 83 7.78 -1.29 -7.14
C TYR A 83 9.29 -1.55 -7.06
N TYR A 84 9.70 -2.82 -6.88
CA TYR A 84 11.13 -3.16 -6.90
C TYR A 84 11.70 -3.07 -8.32
N GLN A 85 12.84 -2.43 -8.47
CA GLN A 85 13.50 -2.27 -9.77
C GLN A 85 13.78 -3.62 -10.42
N GLY A 86 13.30 -3.81 -11.65
CA GLY A 86 13.46 -5.05 -12.41
C GLY A 86 12.34 -6.08 -12.20
N SER A 87 11.36 -5.81 -11.32
CA SER A 87 10.19 -6.68 -11.15
C SER A 87 9.16 -6.41 -12.26
N GLU A 88 9.10 -7.25 -13.31
CA GLU A 88 8.13 -7.09 -14.40
C GLU A 88 6.68 -7.17 -13.91
N GLU A 89 6.35 -8.15 -13.08
CA GLU A 89 5.02 -8.29 -12.49
C GLU A 89 4.71 -7.16 -11.50
N GLY A 90 5.71 -6.69 -10.73
CA GLY A 90 5.58 -5.51 -9.88
C GLY A 90 5.26 -4.24 -10.68
N ILE A 91 5.84 -4.07 -11.87
CA ILE A 91 5.52 -2.96 -12.79
C ILE A 91 4.07 -3.02 -13.23
N LYS A 92 3.58 -4.18 -13.69
CA LYS A 92 2.19 -4.34 -14.13
C LYS A 92 1.19 -4.05 -13.02
N LEU A 93 1.42 -4.64 -11.84
CA LEU A 93 0.58 -4.40 -10.66
C LEU A 93 0.60 -2.91 -10.26
N ALA A 94 1.78 -2.28 -10.23
CA ALA A 94 1.92 -0.87 -9.91
C ALA A 94 1.19 0.03 -10.92
N GLN A 95 1.32 -0.23 -12.23
CA GLN A 95 0.65 0.53 -13.28
C GLN A 95 -0.86 0.44 -13.17
N SER A 96 -1.40 -0.75 -12.95
CA SER A 96 -2.83 -0.98 -12.81
C SER A 96 -3.42 -0.23 -11.61
N ILE A 97 -2.76 -0.29 -10.44
CA ILE A 97 -3.19 0.44 -9.24
C ILE A 97 -3.04 1.95 -9.45
N GLN A 98 -1.88 2.42 -9.97
CA GLN A 98 -1.63 3.84 -10.19
C GLN A 98 -2.70 4.48 -11.09
N SER A 99 -3.08 3.79 -12.17
CA SER A 99 -4.10 4.26 -13.11
C SER A 99 -5.44 4.46 -12.40
N GLN A 100 -5.89 3.46 -11.64
CA GLN A 100 -7.16 3.56 -10.90
C GLN A 100 -7.14 4.64 -9.81
N MET A 101 -6.01 4.81 -9.12
CA MET A 101 -5.85 5.87 -8.13
C MET A 101 -5.94 7.28 -8.76
N ILE A 102 -5.38 7.47 -9.96
CA ILE A 102 -5.50 8.73 -10.72
C ILE A 102 -6.95 8.94 -11.15
N ASP A 103 -7.54 7.97 -11.82
CA ASP A 103 -8.87 8.10 -12.41
C ASP A 103 -9.97 8.29 -11.35
N GLY A 104 -9.86 7.60 -10.23
CA GLY A 104 -10.89 7.57 -9.19
C GLY A 104 -10.73 8.58 -8.05
N LEU A 105 -9.51 9.07 -7.78
CA LEU A 105 -9.25 9.96 -6.64
C LEU A 105 -8.84 11.37 -7.05
N ASP A 106 -7.87 11.51 -7.96
CA ASP A 106 -7.38 12.80 -8.43
C ASP A 106 -6.92 12.72 -9.89
N PRO A 107 -7.80 13.01 -10.86
CA PRO A 107 -7.46 13.02 -12.28
C PRO A 107 -6.39 14.07 -12.66
N THR A 108 -6.05 14.99 -11.77
CA THR A 108 -4.97 15.96 -11.98
C THR A 108 -3.61 15.48 -11.50
N ASN A 109 -3.57 14.30 -10.87
CA ASN A 109 -2.33 13.69 -10.40
C ASN A 109 -1.47 13.22 -11.60
N THR A 110 -0.31 13.80 -11.77
CA THR A 110 0.62 13.49 -12.87
C THR A 110 1.73 12.52 -12.47
N ARG A 111 1.67 11.96 -11.26
CA ARG A 111 2.68 11.00 -10.80
C ARG A 111 2.56 9.68 -11.55
N THR A 112 3.73 9.15 -11.91
CA THR A 112 3.85 7.80 -12.49
C THR A 112 4.37 6.83 -11.44
N ILE A 113 4.26 5.54 -11.70
CA ILE A 113 4.89 4.49 -10.88
C ILE A 113 6.38 4.77 -10.73
N LYS A 114 6.97 4.35 -9.62
CA LYS A 114 8.37 4.64 -9.30
C LYS A 114 9.13 3.39 -8.88
N ALA A 115 10.24 3.12 -9.56
CA ALA A 115 11.17 2.08 -9.14
C ALA A 115 11.84 2.45 -7.81
N ASN A 116 12.02 1.46 -6.94
CA ASN A 116 12.70 1.61 -5.67
C ASN A 116 13.61 0.41 -5.40
N THR A 117 14.80 0.65 -4.85
CA THR A 117 15.81 -0.38 -4.53
C THR A 117 16.16 -0.41 -3.05
N SER A 118 15.51 0.42 -2.23
CA SER A 118 15.87 0.62 -0.82
C SER A 118 14.77 0.27 0.18
N TYR A 119 13.53 0.07 -0.28
CA TYR A 119 12.46 -0.37 0.61
C TYR A 119 12.63 -1.85 0.95
N PHE A 120 12.88 -2.12 2.21
CA PHE A 120 13.25 -3.45 2.72
C PHE A 120 12.28 -4.56 2.26
N LEU A 121 10.97 -4.33 2.35
CA LEU A 121 9.98 -5.32 1.95
C LEU A 121 9.97 -5.54 0.43
N LEU A 122 10.12 -4.48 -0.38
CA LEU A 122 10.20 -4.62 -1.83
C LEU A 122 11.42 -5.40 -2.27
N GLU A 123 12.59 -5.12 -1.65
CA GLU A 123 13.87 -5.76 -1.99
C GLU A 123 13.89 -7.25 -1.63
N ASN A 124 13.24 -7.63 -0.53
CA ASN A 124 13.37 -8.97 0.04
C ASN A 124 12.13 -9.85 -0.16
N SER A 125 11.06 -9.34 -0.76
CA SER A 125 9.89 -10.13 -1.11
C SER A 125 10.20 -11.15 -2.20
N THR A 126 9.77 -12.39 -2.00
CA THR A 126 9.87 -13.48 -2.99
C THR A 126 8.71 -13.49 -4.00
N VAL A 127 7.71 -12.67 -3.77
CA VAL A 127 6.55 -12.47 -4.65
C VAL A 127 6.54 -11.04 -5.21
N PRO A 128 5.86 -10.79 -6.34
CA PRO A 128 5.65 -9.42 -6.81
C PRO A 128 5.04 -8.56 -5.70
N MET A 129 5.68 -7.43 -5.40
CA MET A 129 5.21 -6.54 -4.33
C MET A 129 5.25 -5.10 -4.79
N VAL A 130 4.25 -4.34 -4.35
CA VAL A 130 4.18 -2.89 -4.52
C VAL A 130 3.90 -2.20 -3.18
N ILE A 131 4.30 -0.93 -3.08
CA ILE A 131 3.94 -0.05 -1.97
C ILE A 131 3.13 1.10 -2.56
N VAL A 132 1.92 1.28 -2.05
CA VAL A 132 1.01 2.37 -2.40
C VAL A 132 1.16 3.47 -1.36
N GLU A 133 1.68 4.60 -1.78
CA GLU A 133 1.65 5.86 -1.02
C GLU A 133 0.38 6.61 -1.46
N ALA A 134 -0.68 6.53 -0.65
CA ALA A 134 -2.02 6.97 -1.07
C ALA A 134 -2.19 8.50 -1.12
N GLY A 135 -1.27 9.24 -0.52
CA GLY A 135 -1.19 10.70 -0.52
C GLY A 135 -0.18 11.19 0.52
N PHE A 136 -0.05 12.49 0.67
CA PHE A 136 0.94 13.12 1.56
C PHE A 136 0.29 13.65 2.84
N LEU A 137 0.62 13.08 3.99
CA LEU A 137 0.17 13.61 5.29
C LEU A 137 0.77 14.99 5.61
N SER A 138 1.88 15.35 4.97
CA SER A 138 2.47 16.69 5.05
C SER A 138 1.71 17.75 4.24
N ASN A 139 0.82 17.36 3.32
CA ASN A 139 -0.06 18.25 2.59
C ASN A 139 -1.37 18.44 3.35
N PRO A 140 -1.78 19.65 3.75
CA PRO A 140 -2.97 19.87 4.58
C PRO A 140 -4.28 19.41 3.94
N GLU A 141 -4.42 19.54 2.61
CA GLU A 141 -5.61 19.10 1.88
C GLU A 141 -5.70 17.57 1.88
N GLU A 142 -4.62 16.89 1.50
CA GLU A 142 -4.59 15.42 1.49
C GLU A 142 -4.67 14.84 2.91
N CYS A 143 -4.03 15.47 3.90
CA CYS A 143 -4.14 15.06 5.30
C CYS A 143 -5.60 15.07 5.79
N THR A 144 -6.37 16.09 5.39
CA THR A 144 -7.79 16.17 5.72
C THR A 144 -8.58 15.05 5.04
N LEU A 145 -8.35 14.83 3.73
CA LEU A 145 -9.00 13.76 2.97
C LEU A 145 -8.64 12.37 3.53
N LEU A 146 -7.37 12.09 3.74
CA LEU A 146 -6.88 10.81 4.25
C LEU A 146 -7.35 10.51 5.68
N SER A 147 -7.73 11.53 6.44
CA SER A 147 -8.35 11.38 7.78
C SER A 147 -9.85 11.13 7.73
N ASP A 148 -10.50 11.28 6.58
CA ASP A 148 -11.91 11.04 6.37
C ASP A 148 -12.17 9.56 6.02
N VAL A 149 -13.10 8.92 6.74
CA VAL A 149 -13.40 7.49 6.58
C VAL A 149 -13.97 7.17 5.19
N GLU A 150 -14.80 8.04 4.64
CA GLU A 150 -15.39 7.81 3.31
C GLU A 150 -14.34 7.96 2.20
N TYR A 151 -13.36 8.84 2.40
CA TYR A 151 -12.21 8.92 1.49
C TYR A 151 -11.30 7.69 1.61
N GLN A 152 -11.05 7.17 2.81
CA GLN A 152 -10.29 5.93 3.02
C GLN A 152 -10.95 4.73 2.31
N LYS A 153 -12.28 4.63 2.32
CA LYS A 153 -13.02 3.62 1.55
C LYS A 153 -12.81 3.79 0.04
N LYS A 154 -12.86 5.02 -0.47
CA LYS A 154 -12.57 5.29 -1.89
C LYS A 154 -11.14 4.91 -2.27
N VAL A 155 -10.18 5.21 -1.40
CA VAL A 155 -8.77 4.78 -1.60
C VAL A 155 -8.70 3.26 -1.71
N ALA A 156 -9.30 2.54 -0.77
CA ALA A 156 -9.33 1.08 -0.77
C ALA A 156 -10.02 0.51 -2.03
N GLU A 157 -11.15 1.07 -2.43
CA GLU A 157 -11.88 0.66 -3.64
C GLU A 157 -11.03 0.84 -4.90
N ASN A 158 -10.37 1.98 -5.07
CA ASN A 158 -9.54 2.24 -6.25
C ASN A 158 -8.28 1.35 -6.29
N ILE A 159 -7.66 1.07 -5.15
CA ILE A 159 -6.60 0.07 -5.06
C ILE A 159 -7.16 -1.30 -5.44
N GLY A 160 -8.32 -1.68 -4.92
CA GLY A 160 -9.00 -2.94 -5.22
C GLY A 160 -9.34 -3.11 -6.70
N LEU A 161 -9.87 -2.07 -7.35
CA LEU A 161 -10.12 -2.05 -8.79
C LEU A 161 -8.83 -2.26 -9.59
N GLY A 162 -7.74 -1.59 -9.21
CA GLY A 162 -6.42 -1.78 -9.83
C GLY A 162 -5.92 -3.23 -9.68
N ILE A 163 -6.09 -3.83 -8.51
CA ILE A 163 -5.75 -5.23 -8.27
C ILE A 163 -6.59 -6.16 -9.14
N MET A 164 -7.91 -5.95 -9.21
CA MET A 164 -8.81 -6.77 -10.05
C MET A 164 -8.45 -6.67 -11.53
N ASN A 165 -8.12 -5.48 -12.02
CA ASN A 165 -7.67 -5.30 -13.40
C ASN A 165 -6.37 -6.09 -13.67
N TYR A 166 -5.39 -5.99 -12.79
CA TYR A 166 -4.14 -6.76 -12.90
C TYR A 166 -4.38 -8.27 -12.92
N ILE A 167 -5.28 -8.79 -12.08
CA ILE A 167 -5.61 -10.22 -12.05
C ILE A 167 -6.27 -10.66 -13.35
N ASN A 168 -7.17 -9.84 -13.91
CA ASN A 168 -7.92 -10.17 -15.12
C ASN A 168 -7.08 -10.06 -16.41
N GLU A 169 -5.93 -9.38 -16.36
CA GLU A 169 -5.00 -9.26 -17.50
C GLU A 169 -3.94 -10.38 -17.54
N LYS A 170 -3.90 -11.26 -16.53
CA LYS A 170 -3.05 -12.47 -16.49
C LYS A 170 -3.65 -13.60 -17.26
#